data_84d9fcf419b2b98d1dec4f6f4abf935f
#
_entry.id   84d9fcf419b2b98d1dec4f6f4abf935f
#
_cell.length_a   1.000
_cell.length_b   1.000
_cell.length_c   1.000
_cell.angle_alpha   90.00
_cell.angle_beta   90.00
_cell.angle_gamma   90.00
#
_symmetry.space_group_name_H-M   'P 1'
#
loop_
_entity.id
_entity.type
_entity.pdbx_description
1 polymer ?
#
loop_
_entity_poly.entity_id
_entity_poly.type
_entity_poly.pdbx_seq_one_letter_code
_entity_poly.pdbx_strand_id
1 'polypeptide(L)'
;MWKSKRNVQITYTLLPPSSQTIPAEQTDRLDDVVSYQSLDSAKVSTVHGVDKIAGSHDAWDWRGRGWLVIAGSHWEVLGWGEEEGGNAWCVTYFAKTLFTPAGIDFYSRGRQGLRPETVEAIKEGLAGIEDVKDLAGSVFEIKVDDGN
;
A
#
# COMPACT_ATOMS: atom_id res chain seq x y z
N MET A 1 -10.77 -1.10 5.60
CA MET A 1 -10.99 -2.23 4.67
C MET A 1 -10.39 -3.53 5.20
N TRP A 2 -9.21 -3.53 5.79
CA TRP A 2 -8.45 -4.74 6.13
C TRP A 2 -8.70 -5.34 7.52
N LYS A 3 -9.48 -4.71 8.42
CA LYS A 3 -9.74 -5.17 9.81
C LYS A 3 -10.29 -6.60 9.92
N SER A 4 -11.01 -7.08 8.90
CA SER A 4 -11.56 -8.45 8.84
C SER A 4 -10.77 -9.38 7.91
N LYS A 5 -9.53 -9.00 7.59
CA LYS A 5 -8.65 -9.74 6.67
C LYS A 5 -7.37 -10.14 7.37
N ARG A 6 -6.70 -11.14 6.78
CA ARG A 6 -5.38 -11.64 7.16
C ARG A 6 -4.55 -11.93 5.91
N ASN A 7 -3.26 -12.11 6.06
CA ASN A 7 -2.33 -12.43 4.97
C ASN A 7 -2.45 -11.44 3.80
N VAL A 8 -2.62 -10.15 4.10
CA VAL A 8 -2.71 -9.13 3.07
C VAL A 8 -1.32 -8.90 2.49
N GLN A 9 -1.20 -9.08 1.18
CA GLN A 9 0.04 -8.89 0.45
C GLN A 9 -0.23 -8.07 -0.81
N ILE A 10 0.60 -7.07 -1.07
CA ILE A 10 0.57 -6.26 -2.28
C ILE A 10 1.76 -6.63 -3.14
N THR A 11 1.52 -6.83 -4.43
CA THR A 11 2.55 -7.11 -5.43
C THR A 11 2.47 -6.05 -6.51
N TYR A 12 3.54 -5.29 -6.66
CA TYR A 12 3.70 -4.31 -7.72
C TYR A 12 4.61 -4.87 -8.82
N THR A 13 4.17 -4.73 -10.07
CA THR A 13 4.96 -5.11 -11.24
C THR A 13 5.03 -3.94 -12.21
N LEU A 14 6.24 -3.60 -12.66
CA LEU A 14 6.44 -2.54 -13.64
C LEU A 14 5.73 -2.88 -14.94
N LEU A 15 4.92 -1.95 -15.44
CA LEU A 15 4.28 -2.07 -16.76
C LEU A 15 5.08 -1.26 -17.81
N PRO A 16 4.99 -1.62 -19.09
CA PRO A 16 5.51 -0.77 -20.15
C PRO A 16 4.96 0.66 -20.05
N PRO A 17 5.71 1.68 -20.51
CA PRO A 17 5.25 3.06 -20.52
C PRO A 17 3.88 3.22 -21.18
N SER A 18 3.06 4.15 -20.67
CA SER A 18 1.72 4.43 -21.22
C SER A 18 1.76 5.15 -22.56
N SER A 19 2.90 5.70 -22.96
CA SER A 19 3.10 6.45 -24.19
C SER A 19 4.49 6.19 -24.78
N GLN A 20 4.60 6.26 -26.10
CA GLN A 20 5.88 6.15 -26.81
C GLN A 20 6.81 7.36 -26.57
N THR A 21 6.31 8.42 -25.97
CA THR A 21 7.12 9.60 -25.59
C THR A 21 7.87 9.40 -24.27
N ILE A 22 7.53 8.37 -23.51
CA ILE A 22 8.23 7.98 -22.28
C ILE A 22 9.31 6.97 -22.67
N PRO A 23 10.58 7.16 -22.26
CA PRO A 23 11.64 6.19 -22.50
C PRO A 23 11.27 4.79 -22.03
N ALA A 24 11.65 3.76 -22.79
CA ALA A 24 11.27 2.37 -22.52
C ALA A 24 11.78 1.85 -21.15
N GLU A 25 12.87 2.41 -20.65
CA GLU A 25 13.47 2.13 -19.33
C GLU A 25 12.74 2.85 -18.17
N GLN A 26 11.84 3.77 -18.47
CA GLN A 26 11.01 4.47 -17.48
C GLN A 26 9.60 3.92 -17.52
N THR A 27 9.01 3.68 -16.36
CA THR A 27 7.59 3.36 -16.28
C THR A 27 6.83 4.45 -15.54
N ASP A 28 5.64 4.73 -16.03
CA ASP A 28 4.67 5.59 -15.38
C ASP A 28 3.49 4.79 -14.81
N ARG A 29 3.58 3.44 -14.88
CA ARG A 29 2.49 2.53 -14.47
C ARG A 29 3.00 1.31 -13.75
N LEU A 30 2.24 0.87 -12.75
CA LEU A 30 2.42 -0.38 -12.03
C LEU A 30 1.17 -1.25 -12.17
N ASP A 31 1.37 -2.53 -12.36
CA ASP A 31 0.34 -3.53 -12.11
C ASP A 31 0.28 -3.76 -10.61
N ASP A 32 -0.89 -3.60 -10.01
CA ASP A 32 -1.13 -3.69 -8.57
C ASP A 32 -2.08 -4.85 -8.28
N VAL A 33 -1.57 -5.84 -7.57
CA VAL A 33 -2.34 -7.00 -7.13
C VAL A 33 -2.27 -7.13 -5.62
N VAL A 34 -3.41 -6.95 -4.97
CA VAL A 34 -3.57 -7.19 -3.54
C VAL A 34 -4.21 -8.56 -3.33
N SER A 35 -3.50 -9.48 -2.70
CA SER A 35 -4.04 -10.76 -2.25
C SER A 35 -4.34 -10.74 -0.76
N TYR A 36 -5.40 -11.42 -0.33
CA TYR A 36 -5.80 -11.49 1.07
C TYR A 36 -6.71 -12.69 1.33
N GLN A 37 -6.92 -13.00 2.60
CA GLN A 37 -7.90 -13.96 3.07
C GLN A 37 -8.85 -13.30 4.08
N SER A 38 -10.11 -13.73 4.15
CA SER A 38 -10.98 -13.40 5.27
C SER A 38 -10.54 -14.18 6.52
N LEU A 39 -10.80 -13.63 7.71
CA LEU A 39 -10.36 -14.27 8.97
C LEU A 39 -10.89 -15.69 9.15
N ASP A 40 -12.06 -15.98 8.62
CA ASP A 40 -12.82 -17.23 8.71
C ASP A 40 -12.71 -18.12 7.46
N SER A 41 -11.85 -17.78 6.49
CA SER A 41 -11.76 -18.50 5.22
C SER A 41 -10.32 -18.77 4.80
N ALA A 42 -10.05 -19.97 4.32
CA ALA A 42 -8.78 -20.32 3.69
C ALA A 42 -8.67 -19.84 2.23
N LYS A 43 -9.79 -19.36 1.65
CA LYS A 43 -9.80 -18.89 0.25
C LYS A 43 -9.00 -17.60 0.11
N VAL A 44 -8.02 -17.61 -0.80
CA VAL A 44 -7.33 -16.40 -1.24
C VAL A 44 -8.22 -15.63 -2.22
N SER A 45 -8.40 -14.36 -1.97
CA SER A 45 -9.07 -13.41 -2.83
C SER A 45 -8.08 -12.36 -3.32
N THR A 46 -8.34 -11.77 -4.49
CA THR A 46 -7.48 -10.73 -5.07
C THR A 46 -8.29 -9.50 -5.46
N VAL A 47 -7.65 -8.34 -5.31
CA VAL A 47 -8.04 -7.07 -5.93
C VAL A 47 -6.95 -6.72 -6.92
N HIS A 48 -7.33 -6.37 -8.13
CA HIS A 48 -6.40 -6.08 -9.22
C HIS A 48 -6.68 -4.71 -9.82
N GLY A 49 -5.64 -3.91 -9.96
CA GLY A 49 -5.69 -2.59 -10.56
C GLY A 49 -4.39 -2.20 -11.25
N VAL A 50 -4.36 -0.96 -11.67
CA VAL A 50 -3.19 -0.31 -12.24
C VAL A 50 -3.01 1.02 -11.56
N ASP A 51 -1.80 1.27 -11.08
CA ASP A 51 -1.37 2.59 -10.63
C ASP A 51 -0.76 3.36 -11.79
N LYS A 52 -1.05 4.63 -11.86
CA LYS A 52 -0.42 5.57 -12.78
C LYS A 52 0.16 6.74 -11.99
N ILE A 53 1.37 7.18 -12.35
CA ILE A 53 1.99 8.36 -11.74
C ILE A 53 1.06 9.57 -11.84
N ALA A 54 0.86 10.27 -10.71
CA ALA A 54 -0.03 11.40 -10.55
C ALA A 54 0.76 12.67 -10.17
N GLY A 55 1.41 13.28 -11.16
CA GLY A 55 2.15 14.54 -10.98
C GLY A 55 3.58 14.37 -10.48
N SER A 56 3.81 13.69 -9.35
CA SER A 56 5.14 13.40 -8.79
C SER A 56 5.42 11.90 -8.76
N HIS A 57 6.71 11.50 -8.63
CA HIS A 57 7.11 10.08 -8.64
C HIS A 57 6.69 9.30 -7.39
N ASP A 58 6.23 9.96 -6.36
CA ASP A 58 5.75 9.42 -5.09
C ASP A 58 4.22 9.42 -4.96
N ALA A 59 3.51 9.97 -5.96
CA ALA A 59 2.05 10.04 -5.99
C ALA A 59 1.47 9.20 -7.14
N TRP A 60 0.40 8.47 -6.86
CA TRP A 60 -0.17 7.48 -7.76
C TRP A 60 -1.70 7.52 -7.77
N ASP A 61 -2.29 7.35 -8.94
CA ASP A 61 -3.72 7.13 -9.13
C ASP A 61 -3.97 5.67 -9.47
N TRP A 62 -4.59 4.95 -8.55
CA TRP A 62 -5.01 3.58 -8.74
C TRP A 62 -6.36 3.50 -9.45
N ARG A 63 -6.47 2.59 -10.39
CA ARG A 63 -7.72 2.24 -11.06
C ARG A 63 -7.92 0.72 -11.09
N GLY A 64 -9.07 0.25 -10.57
CA GLY A 64 -9.42 -1.16 -10.60
C GLY A 64 -9.56 -1.73 -12.01
N ARG A 65 -9.34 -3.03 -12.15
CA ARG A 65 -9.56 -3.79 -13.39
C ARG A 65 -10.86 -4.60 -13.34
N GLY A 66 -11.37 -4.98 -14.54
CA GLY A 66 -12.57 -5.78 -14.67
C GLY A 66 -13.80 -5.05 -14.11
N TRP A 67 -14.54 -5.70 -13.24
CA TRP A 67 -15.74 -5.13 -12.62
C TRP A 67 -15.43 -3.97 -11.66
N LEU A 68 -14.17 -3.83 -11.20
CA LEU A 68 -13.70 -2.74 -10.36
C LEU A 68 -13.27 -1.49 -11.16
N VAL A 69 -13.43 -1.45 -12.46
CA VAL A 69 -12.98 -0.34 -13.32
C VAL A 69 -13.55 1.04 -12.93
N ILE A 70 -14.68 1.06 -12.22
CA ILE A 70 -15.28 2.30 -11.69
C ILE A 70 -14.65 2.76 -10.38
N ALA A 71 -13.88 1.90 -9.71
CA ALA A 71 -13.20 2.24 -8.46
C ALA A 71 -11.86 2.88 -8.76
N GLY A 72 -11.56 3.97 -8.08
CA GLY A 72 -10.29 4.67 -8.14
C GLY A 72 -9.89 5.17 -6.76
N SER A 73 -8.60 5.30 -6.53
CA SER A 73 -8.01 5.84 -5.32
C SER A 73 -6.72 6.57 -5.65
N HIS A 74 -6.50 7.69 -4.97
CA HIS A 74 -5.21 8.37 -4.99
C HIS A 74 -4.41 7.96 -3.76
N TRP A 75 -3.10 7.69 -3.93
CA TRP A 75 -2.22 7.38 -2.82
C TRP A 75 -0.82 7.96 -3.04
N GLU A 76 -0.10 8.18 -1.95
CA GLU A 76 1.21 8.81 -1.94
C GLU A 76 2.16 8.08 -1.01
N VAL A 77 3.44 8.04 -1.36
CA VAL A 77 4.51 7.55 -0.49
C VAL A 77 4.92 8.68 0.45
N LEU A 78 4.75 8.47 1.76
CA LEU A 78 5.14 9.43 2.80
C LEU A 78 6.58 9.23 3.29
N GLY A 79 7.09 8.01 3.16
CA GLY A 79 8.44 7.66 3.57
C GLY A 79 8.74 6.19 3.37
N TRP A 80 10.02 5.87 3.41
CA TRP A 80 10.53 4.51 3.25
C TRP A 80 11.89 4.35 3.90
N GLY A 81 12.27 3.12 4.16
CA GLY A 81 13.56 2.81 4.77
C GLY A 81 13.78 1.31 4.90
N GLU A 82 14.78 0.97 5.68
CA GLU A 82 15.17 -0.40 5.95
C GLU A 82 15.53 -0.57 7.42
N GLU A 83 15.04 -1.63 8.04
CA GLU A 83 15.42 -2.03 9.39
C GLU A 83 16.80 -2.70 9.39
N GLU A 84 17.48 -2.67 10.52
CA GLU A 84 18.67 -3.50 10.72
C GLU A 84 18.32 -4.98 10.49
N GLY A 85 19.02 -5.61 9.54
CA GLY A 85 18.72 -6.97 9.08
C GLY A 85 18.04 -7.05 7.73
N GLY A 86 17.79 -5.89 7.07
CA GLY A 86 17.40 -5.82 5.65
C GLY A 86 15.88 -5.88 5.39
N ASN A 87 15.05 -5.70 6.43
CA ASN A 87 13.60 -5.63 6.23
C ASN A 87 13.20 -4.23 5.73
N ALA A 88 13.01 -4.08 4.43
CA ALA A 88 12.56 -2.83 3.83
C ALA A 88 11.10 -2.52 4.18
N TRP A 89 10.80 -1.23 4.37
CA TRP A 89 9.47 -0.74 4.69
C TRP A 89 9.11 0.52 3.90
N CYS A 90 7.80 0.75 3.78
CA CYS A 90 7.24 1.93 3.15
C CYS A 90 5.97 2.36 3.89
N VAL A 91 5.78 3.67 3.99
CA VAL A 91 4.57 4.28 4.56
C VAL A 91 3.85 5.01 3.45
N THR A 92 2.57 4.72 3.28
CA THR A 92 1.75 5.36 2.26
C THR A 92 0.50 5.98 2.88
N TYR A 93 0.08 7.10 2.30
CA TYR A 93 -1.23 7.70 2.51
C TYR A 93 -2.14 7.30 1.35
N PHE A 94 -3.39 7.01 1.62
CA PHE A 94 -4.43 6.86 0.60
C PHE A 94 -5.62 7.77 0.89
N ALA A 95 -6.08 8.44 -0.17
CA ALA A 95 -7.17 9.38 -0.07
C ALA A 95 -8.52 8.67 0.14
N LYS A 96 -9.47 9.39 0.73
CA LYS A 96 -10.85 8.93 0.86
C LYS A 96 -11.45 8.62 -0.52
N THR A 97 -12.14 7.49 -0.62
CA THR A 97 -12.94 7.09 -1.78
C THR A 97 -14.43 7.07 -1.44
N LEU A 98 -15.27 6.67 -2.40
CA LEU A 98 -16.70 6.42 -2.13
C LEU A 98 -16.91 5.26 -1.14
N PHE A 99 -15.93 4.34 -1.01
CA PHE A 99 -16.09 3.08 -0.28
C PHE A 99 -15.21 3.00 0.97
N THR A 100 -14.14 3.83 1.05
CA THR A 100 -13.18 3.77 2.14
C THR A 100 -12.83 5.18 2.64
N PRO A 101 -12.66 5.39 3.95
CA PRO A 101 -12.08 6.63 4.47
C PRO A 101 -10.62 6.76 4.04
N ALA A 102 -10.06 7.96 4.16
CA ALA A 102 -8.62 8.14 4.05
C ALA A 102 -7.88 7.37 5.15
N GLY A 103 -6.64 6.98 4.88
CA GLY A 103 -5.85 6.24 5.84
C GLY A 103 -4.37 6.20 5.50
N ILE A 104 -3.63 5.49 6.34
CA ILE A 104 -2.20 5.25 6.20
C ILE A 104 -1.96 3.76 6.29
N ASP A 105 -1.13 3.23 5.40
CA ASP A 105 -0.64 1.86 5.47
C ASP A 105 0.88 1.86 5.72
N PHE A 106 1.30 0.95 6.60
CA PHE A 106 2.72 0.61 6.82
C PHE A 106 2.98 -0.72 6.13
N TYR A 107 3.82 -0.71 5.13
CA TYR A 107 4.24 -1.90 4.39
C TYR A 107 5.57 -2.41 4.92
N SER A 108 5.68 -3.72 5.02
CA SER A 108 6.90 -4.43 5.33
C SER A 108 7.18 -5.48 4.27
N ARG A 109 8.43 -5.62 3.86
CA ARG A 109 8.84 -6.69 2.95
C ARG A 109 8.88 -8.04 3.67
N GLY A 110 9.24 -8.03 4.94
CA GLY A 110 9.26 -9.22 5.81
C GLY A 110 7.85 -9.60 6.27
N ARG A 111 7.51 -10.88 6.22
CA ARG A 111 6.22 -11.43 6.69
C ARG A 111 5.94 -11.19 8.17
N GLN A 112 6.98 -10.99 8.97
CA GLN A 112 6.86 -10.75 10.41
C GLN A 112 6.48 -9.30 10.74
N GLY A 113 6.29 -8.46 9.70
CA GLY A 113 5.97 -7.05 9.89
C GLY A 113 7.18 -6.22 10.29
N LEU A 114 6.91 -5.05 10.84
CA LEU A 114 7.90 -4.11 11.36
C LEU A 114 8.14 -4.34 12.84
N ARG A 115 9.35 -4.04 13.31
CA ARG A 115 9.66 -4.02 14.74
C ARG A 115 8.85 -2.93 15.44
N PRO A 116 8.46 -3.14 16.72
CA PRO A 116 7.71 -2.13 17.47
C PRO A 116 8.38 -0.76 17.50
N GLU A 117 9.72 -0.72 17.67
CA GLU A 117 10.48 0.52 17.66
C GLU A 117 10.43 1.27 16.31
N THR A 118 10.41 0.55 15.19
CA THR A 118 10.24 1.13 13.86
C THR A 118 8.85 1.72 13.70
N VAL A 119 7.82 1.01 14.12
CA VAL A 119 6.42 1.47 14.10
C VAL A 119 6.27 2.77 14.91
N GLU A 120 6.82 2.83 16.11
CA GLU A 120 6.73 4.02 16.96
C GLU A 120 7.51 5.20 16.34
N ALA A 121 8.71 4.97 15.80
CA ALA A 121 9.48 6.03 15.12
C ALA A 121 8.72 6.59 13.90
N ILE A 122 8.06 5.73 13.12
CA ILE A 122 7.20 6.16 12.00
C ILE A 122 6.04 7.01 12.51
N LYS A 123 5.34 6.57 13.56
CA LYS A 123 4.22 7.33 14.15
C LYS A 123 4.66 8.70 14.68
N GLU A 124 5.81 8.77 15.33
CA GLU A 124 6.40 10.04 15.80
C GLU A 124 6.68 10.97 14.61
N GLY A 125 7.26 10.46 13.52
CA GLY A 125 7.47 11.23 12.31
C GLY A 125 6.17 11.76 11.70
N LEU A 126 5.14 10.94 11.64
CA LEU A 126 3.82 11.30 11.09
C LEU A 126 3.08 12.32 11.99
N ALA A 127 3.29 12.29 13.30
CA ALA A 127 2.68 13.25 14.24
C ALA A 127 3.11 14.70 13.97
N GLY A 128 4.25 14.91 13.31
CA GLY A 128 4.72 16.22 12.86
C GLY A 128 4.09 16.73 11.57
N ILE A 129 3.29 15.91 10.87
CA ILE A 129 2.66 16.23 9.59
C ILE A 129 1.18 16.51 9.82
N GLU A 130 0.76 17.78 9.69
CA GLU A 130 -0.60 18.25 10.04
C GLU A 130 -1.70 17.44 9.36
N ASP A 131 -1.54 17.13 8.07
CA ASP A 131 -2.58 16.48 7.25
C ASP A 131 -2.80 14.99 7.58
N VAL A 132 -1.86 14.35 8.25
CA VAL A 132 -1.90 12.89 8.50
C VAL A 132 -1.72 12.48 9.96
N LYS A 133 -1.43 13.43 10.86
CA LYS A 133 -1.16 13.15 12.29
C LYS A 133 -2.27 12.34 12.97
N ASP A 134 -3.52 12.64 12.67
CA ASP A 134 -4.67 11.96 13.26
C ASP A 134 -4.90 10.56 12.71
N LEU A 135 -4.37 10.28 11.52
CA LEU A 135 -4.48 8.97 10.87
C LEU A 135 -3.50 7.96 11.46
N ALA A 136 -2.33 8.41 11.91
CA ALA A 136 -1.30 7.54 12.49
C ALA A 136 -1.79 6.76 13.72
N GLY A 137 -2.69 7.35 14.51
CA GLY A 137 -3.32 6.70 15.68
C GLY A 137 -4.33 5.61 15.32
N SER A 138 -4.78 5.54 14.07
CA SER A 138 -5.77 4.55 13.60
C SER A 138 -5.16 3.28 13.00
N VAL A 139 -3.83 3.24 12.88
CA VAL A 139 -3.09 2.09 12.32
C VAL A 139 -3.25 0.88 13.24
N PHE A 140 -3.50 -0.26 12.65
CA PHE A 140 -3.64 -1.55 13.33
C PHE A 140 -2.85 -2.63 12.59
N GLU A 141 -2.39 -3.63 13.32
CA GLU A 141 -1.65 -4.74 12.74
C GLU A 141 -2.59 -5.70 12.01
N ILE A 142 -2.19 -6.11 10.81
CA ILE A 142 -2.89 -7.13 10.03
C ILE A 142 -2.32 -8.50 10.41
N LYS A 143 -3.21 -9.42 10.77
CA LYS A 143 -2.81 -10.79 11.10
C LYS A 143 -2.13 -11.45 9.91
N VAL A 144 -0.96 -12.02 10.16
CA VAL A 144 -0.25 -12.91 9.23
C VAL A 144 -0.17 -14.28 9.88
N ASP A 145 -0.56 -15.32 9.15
CA ASP A 145 -0.44 -16.68 9.65
C ASP A 145 1.01 -17.13 9.63
N ASP A 146 1.42 -17.89 10.64
CA ASP A 146 2.70 -18.58 10.64
C ASP A 146 2.76 -19.48 9.41
N GLY A 147 3.78 -19.30 8.59
CA GLY A 147 3.97 -20.12 7.40
C GLY A 147 4.24 -21.57 7.81
N ASN A 148 3.35 -22.48 7.44
CA ASN A 148 3.62 -23.90 7.39
C ASN A 148 4.41 -24.21 6.12
#